data_ebdfd152ae1d5ecf10d4801f2b84bace
#
_entry.id   ebdfd152ae1d5ecf10d4801f2b84bace
#
_cell.length_a   1.000
_cell.length_b   1.000
_cell.length_c   1.000
_cell.angle_alpha   90.00
_cell.angle_beta   90.00
_cell.angle_gamma   90.00
#
_symmetry.space_group_name_H-M   'P 1'
#
loop_
_entity.id
_entity.type
_entity.pdbx_description
1 polymer ?
#
loop_
_entity_poly.entity_id
_entity_poly.type
_entity_poly.pdbx_seq_one_letter_code
_entity_poly.pdbx_strand_id
1 'polypeptide(L)'
;MIRTVAALIGLTVTLPVDLAAVGVAALRGIRPVAHRTDSPRTILISGGKMTKALQLARSFHLAGHRVILVESAKYRWTGHRFSRAVDRFHCIPDPGDSGYAQALLDIVRREGVDVFVPVASPAASIHDADARALLDAHCEVIHGDADTVRMVDDKSRFSEHAASLGLRVPDFRRITDPAQIDEFDFAPGREYILKRISYNPVGRMDLTRLTAHTPERNSSFARSLHITENDPWILQEFIAGQEYCTHGTAREGRLQVYGCCVSSAFQVNYEMVDKPEILRWVETFVSSLDTTGQLSFDFIESAADGRVYAIECNPRTHSAITMFYDHPDLAAAYLDDGHAEIVPRATARPTYWIYHELWRLITEGDRVLRLRTIFRGKDAILTGWDPLPYLLVHHLQIPSLLIRNLRERRGWSRIDFNIGKLVENGGD
;
A
#
# COMPACT_ATOMS: atom_id res chain seq x y z
N MET A 1 -0.03 26.90 -9.54
CA MET A 1 1.14 27.73 -9.16
C MET A 1 1.05 28.26 -7.73
N ILE A 2 0.06 29.05 -7.36
CA ILE A 2 -0.11 29.63 -6.01
C ILE A 2 -0.07 28.55 -4.92
N ARG A 3 -0.81 27.45 -5.09
CA ARG A 3 -0.84 26.32 -4.16
C ARG A 3 0.54 25.68 -3.96
N THR A 4 1.34 25.54 -5.02
CA THR A 4 2.71 24.96 -4.96
C THR A 4 3.65 25.86 -4.18
N VAL A 5 3.58 27.19 -4.42
CA VAL A 5 4.36 28.18 -3.67
C VAL A 5 3.96 28.20 -2.19
N ALA A 6 2.66 28.17 -1.90
CA ALA A 6 2.16 28.11 -0.52
C ALA A 6 2.63 26.84 0.21
N ALA A 7 2.64 25.68 -0.46
CA ALA A 7 3.16 24.45 0.11
C ALA A 7 4.68 24.52 0.40
N LEU A 8 5.46 25.09 -0.52
CA LEU A 8 6.90 25.29 -0.32
C LEU A 8 7.18 26.23 0.86
N ILE A 9 6.43 27.34 0.98
CA ILE A 9 6.54 28.27 2.11
C ILE A 9 6.18 27.52 3.41
N GLY A 10 5.07 26.78 3.44
CA GLY A 10 4.66 26.00 4.61
C GLY A 10 5.75 25.04 5.08
N LEU A 11 6.33 24.25 4.16
CA LEU A 11 7.43 23.34 4.48
C LEU A 11 8.69 24.10 4.96
N THR A 12 8.97 25.28 4.42
CA THR A 12 10.12 26.10 4.88
C THR A 12 9.89 26.62 6.30
N VAL A 13 8.68 27.05 6.62
CA VAL A 13 8.31 27.55 7.95
C VAL A 13 8.36 26.46 9.00
N THR A 14 8.05 25.21 8.65
CA THR A 14 8.10 24.07 9.60
C THR A 14 9.51 23.52 9.81
N LEU A 15 10.49 23.87 8.96
CA LEU A 15 11.86 23.34 9.06
C LEU A 15 12.51 23.49 10.45
N PRO A 16 12.45 24.64 11.15
CA PRO A 16 13.04 24.74 12.50
C PRO A 16 12.38 23.80 13.52
N VAL A 17 11.07 23.60 13.42
CA VAL A 17 10.32 22.69 14.30
C VAL A 17 10.72 21.24 14.02
N ASP A 18 10.84 20.86 12.76
CA ASP A 18 11.25 19.52 12.37
C ASP A 18 12.70 19.23 12.74
N LEU A 19 13.60 20.22 12.62
CA LEU A 19 14.98 20.10 13.11
C LEU A 19 15.01 19.87 14.62
N ALA A 20 14.20 20.60 15.39
CA ALA A 20 14.10 20.40 16.84
C ALA A 20 13.52 19.00 17.16
N ALA A 21 12.46 18.57 16.46
CA ALA A 21 11.86 17.25 16.64
C ALA A 21 12.87 16.13 16.35
N VAL A 22 13.62 16.24 15.25
CA VAL A 22 14.70 15.33 14.88
C VAL A 22 15.81 15.32 15.92
N GLY A 23 16.23 16.50 16.42
CA GLY A 23 17.23 16.62 17.48
C GLY A 23 16.80 15.92 18.77
N VAL A 24 15.57 16.16 19.22
CA VAL A 24 15.00 15.50 20.41
C VAL A 24 14.89 13.98 20.21
N ALA A 25 14.43 13.54 19.04
CA ALA A 25 14.34 12.13 18.71
C ALA A 25 15.73 11.46 18.72
N ALA A 26 16.73 12.11 18.12
CA ALA A 26 18.11 11.61 18.07
C ALA A 26 18.75 11.50 19.46
N LEU A 27 18.49 12.49 20.34
CA LEU A 27 18.97 12.46 21.73
C LEU A 27 18.37 11.29 22.53
N ARG A 28 17.11 10.96 22.28
CA ARG A 28 16.47 9.80 22.91
C ARG A 28 17.04 8.47 22.39
N GLY A 29 17.50 8.43 21.14
CA GLY A 29 18.28 7.36 20.53
C GLY A 29 17.70 5.93 20.61
N ILE A 30 16.42 5.78 20.94
CA ILE A 30 15.79 4.47 21.17
C ILE A 30 15.80 3.68 19.86
N ARG A 31 16.52 2.56 19.89
CA ARG A 31 16.57 1.59 18.80
C ARG A 31 15.71 0.39 19.17
N PRO A 32 14.77 -0.02 18.31
CA PRO A 32 13.98 -1.23 18.57
C PRO A 32 14.90 -2.46 18.71
N VAL A 33 14.47 -3.38 19.54
CA VAL A 33 15.11 -4.69 19.64
C VAL A 33 14.69 -5.51 18.44
N ALA A 34 15.64 -6.17 17.78
CA ALA A 34 15.39 -7.15 16.74
C ALA A 34 16.22 -8.39 17.02
N HIS A 35 15.68 -9.55 16.69
CA HIS A 35 16.44 -10.78 16.70
C HIS A 35 17.39 -10.76 15.50
N ARG A 36 18.69 -10.80 15.80
CA ARG A 36 19.73 -10.79 14.75
C ARG A 36 19.90 -12.19 14.20
N THR A 37 20.01 -12.25 12.88
CA THR A 37 20.31 -13.51 12.20
C THR A 37 21.80 -13.84 12.26
N ASP A 38 22.11 -15.13 12.29
CA ASP A 38 23.47 -15.66 12.11
C ASP A 38 23.84 -15.81 10.62
N SER A 39 22.84 -15.69 9.72
CA SER A 39 23.00 -15.83 8.27
C SER A 39 22.53 -14.55 7.55
N PRO A 40 23.33 -13.47 7.56
CA PRO A 40 22.98 -12.22 6.89
C PRO A 40 22.75 -12.41 5.39
N ARG A 41 21.67 -11.84 4.87
CA ARG A 41 21.33 -11.81 3.43
C ARG A 41 21.42 -10.40 2.89
N THR A 42 21.62 -10.26 1.59
CA THR A 42 21.52 -8.99 0.86
C THR A 42 20.09 -8.85 0.32
N ILE A 43 19.36 -7.86 0.81
CA ILE A 43 17.94 -7.65 0.49
C ILE A 43 17.80 -6.45 -0.43
N LEU A 44 17.19 -6.65 -1.61
CA LEU A 44 16.79 -5.60 -2.53
C LEU A 44 15.33 -5.22 -2.28
N ILE A 45 15.02 -3.93 -2.11
CA ILE A 45 13.66 -3.44 -1.89
C ILE A 45 13.33 -2.40 -2.96
N SER A 46 12.22 -2.58 -3.69
CA SER A 46 11.69 -1.56 -4.61
C SER A 46 10.78 -0.56 -3.89
N GLY A 47 10.32 0.47 -4.61
CA GLY A 47 9.42 1.48 -4.03
C GLY A 47 10.07 2.37 -2.98
N GLY A 48 11.33 2.71 -3.16
CA GLY A 48 12.18 3.42 -2.20
C GLY A 48 11.65 4.76 -1.69
N LYS A 49 10.69 5.37 -2.39
CA LYS A 49 10.02 6.61 -1.95
C LYS A 49 8.95 6.37 -0.87
N MET A 50 8.51 5.12 -0.67
CA MET A 50 7.36 4.79 0.18
C MET A 50 7.78 4.49 1.61
N THR A 51 7.02 4.97 2.60
CA THR A 51 7.29 4.72 4.02
C THR A 51 7.31 3.22 4.36
N LYS A 52 6.50 2.41 3.68
CA LYS A 52 6.48 0.97 3.86
C LYS A 52 7.80 0.30 3.45
N ALA A 53 8.47 0.79 2.40
CA ALA A 53 9.82 0.33 2.02
C ALA A 53 10.85 0.71 3.09
N LEU A 54 10.78 1.92 3.64
CA LEU A 54 11.63 2.34 4.75
C LEU A 54 11.42 1.48 5.99
N GLN A 55 10.15 1.13 6.31
CA GLN A 55 9.85 0.28 7.46
C GLN A 55 10.49 -1.11 7.31
N LEU A 56 10.36 -1.75 6.15
CA LEU A 56 11.00 -3.03 5.87
C LEU A 56 12.52 -2.93 5.88
N ALA A 57 13.08 -1.89 5.25
CA ALA A 57 14.52 -1.64 5.27
C ALA A 57 15.07 -1.56 6.71
N ARG A 58 14.37 -0.83 7.58
CA ARG A 58 14.73 -0.73 9.01
C ARG A 58 14.68 -2.07 9.72
N SER A 59 13.64 -2.87 9.49
CA SER A 59 13.49 -4.18 10.12
C SER A 59 14.59 -5.16 9.67
N PHE A 60 14.87 -5.24 8.39
CA PHE A 60 15.94 -6.08 7.85
C PHE A 60 17.33 -5.64 8.35
N HIS A 61 17.61 -4.34 8.34
CA HIS A 61 18.88 -3.80 8.86
C HIS A 61 19.06 -4.12 10.35
N LEU A 62 18.01 -3.95 11.16
CA LEU A 62 18.06 -4.25 12.60
C LEU A 62 18.32 -5.74 12.86
N ALA A 63 17.80 -6.62 12.01
CA ALA A 63 18.05 -8.06 12.04
C ALA A 63 19.47 -8.45 11.54
N GLY A 64 20.22 -7.50 10.97
CA GLY A 64 21.61 -7.72 10.53
C GLY A 64 21.79 -7.97 9.04
N HIS A 65 20.74 -7.83 8.24
CA HIS A 65 20.82 -7.96 6.77
C HIS A 65 21.38 -6.68 6.13
N ARG A 66 22.01 -6.85 4.95
CA ARG A 66 22.40 -5.76 4.08
C ARG A 66 21.21 -5.33 3.23
N VAL A 67 20.90 -4.02 3.18
CA VAL A 67 19.71 -3.50 2.50
C VAL A 67 20.08 -2.59 1.35
N ILE A 68 19.53 -2.90 0.18
CA ILE A 68 19.65 -2.10 -1.04
C ILE A 68 18.27 -1.59 -1.41
N LEU A 69 18.16 -0.29 -1.66
CA LEU A 69 16.89 0.35 -2.00
C LEU A 69 16.93 0.82 -3.46
N VAL A 70 15.86 0.56 -4.21
CA VAL A 70 15.72 1.05 -5.58
C VAL A 70 14.48 1.88 -5.77
N GLU A 71 14.58 2.87 -6.67
CA GLU A 71 13.46 3.74 -7.01
C GLU A 71 13.67 4.35 -8.40
N SER A 72 12.60 4.79 -9.05
CA SER A 72 12.71 5.46 -10.34
C SER A 72 13.43 6.81 -10.24
N ALA A 73 14.06 7.21 -11.35
CA ALA A 73 14.89 8.43 -11.42
C ALA A 73 14.11 9.71 -11.04
N LYS A 74 12.80 9.71 -11.24
CA LYS A 74 11.90 10.80 -10.80
C LYS A 74 12.04 11.07 -9.30
N TYR A 75 12.27 10.03 -8.50
CA TYR A 75 12.34 10.07 -7.04
C TYR A 75 13.76 9.86 -6.49
N ARG A 76 14.79 10.12 -7.29
CA ARG A 76 16.22 9.98 -6.88
C ARG A 76 16.56 10.74 -5.59
N TRP A 77 15.82 11.77 -5.24
CA TRP A 77 15.98 12.56 -4.03
C TRP A 77 15.05 12.11 -2.90
N THR A 78 14.60 10.84 -2.91
CA THR A 78 13.82 10.32 -1.78
C THR A 78 14.60 10.45 -0.47
N GLY A 79 13.92 10.90 0.58
CA GLY A 79 14.51 11.02 1.92
C GLY A 79 14.96 9.68 2.48
N HIS A 80 14.32 8.60 2.07
CA HIS A 80 14.59 7.24 2.56
C HIS A 80 15.97 6.71 2.16
N ARG A 81 16.53 7.15 1.05
CA ARG A 81 17.90 6.77 0.65
C ARG A 81 19.00 7.17 1.65
N PHE A 82 18.69 8.11 2.55
CA PHE A 82 19.60 8.61 3.57
C PHE A 82 19.38 7.94 4.93
N SER A 83 18.55 6.90 4.98
CA SER A 83 18.37 6.06 6.15
C SER A 83 19.67 5.32 6.48
N ARG A 84 19.95 5.20 7.78
CA ARG A 84 21.03 4.33 8.28
C ARG A 84 20.80 2.85 7.99
N ALA A 85 19.56 2.49 7.65
CA ALA A 85 19.17 1.14 7.28
C ALA A 85 19.41 0.83 5.80
N VAL A 86 19.85 1.79 4.98
CA VAL A 86 20.05 1.62 3.54
C VAL A 86 21.56 1.67 3.23
N ASP A 87 22.14 0.55 2.84
CA ASP A 87 23.54 0.43 2.50
C ASP A 87 23.84 0.98 1.10
N ARG A 88 22.93 0.78 0.15
CA ARG A 88 23.03 1.25 -1.23
C ARG A 88 21.68 1.72 -1.76
N PHE A 89 21.72 2.69 -2.67
CA PHE A 89 20.54 3.18 -3.39
C PHE A 89 20.84 3.26 -4.88
N HIS A 90 19.96 2.69 -5.71
CA HIS A 90 20.08 2.76 -7.16
C HIS A 90 18.83 3.36 -7.77
N CYS A 91 19.02 4.14 -8.86
CA CYS A 91 17.92 4.55 -9.73
C CYS A 91 17.73 3.50 -10.83
N ILE A 92 16.48 3.17 -11.08
CA ILE A 92 16.05 2.24 -12.13
C ILE A 92 15.03 2.92 -13.05
N PRO A 93 14.74 2.36 -14.23
CA PRO A 93 13.61 2.79 -15.06
C PRO A 93 12.28 2.73 -14.32
N ASP A 94 11.27 3.44 -14.80
CA ASP A 94 9.92 3.32 -14.24
C ASP A 94 9.37 1.88 -14.49
N PRO A 95 8.58 1.32 -13.54
CA PRO A 95 7.85 0.08 -13.79
C PRO A 95 6.97 0.23 -15.04
N GLY A 96 7.06 -0.70 -15.97
CA GLY A 96 6.41 -0.62 -17.29
C GLY A 96 7.36 -0.20 -18.43
N ASP A 97 8.49 0.40 -18.12
CA ASP A 97 9.54 0.59 -19.13
C ASP A 97 10.18 -0.74 -19.51
N SER A 98 10.50 -0.92 -20.79
CA SER A 98 11.10 -2.16 -21.31
C SER A 98 12.42 -2.57 -20.66
N GLY A 99 13.13 -1.61 -20.05
CA GLY A 99 14.40 -1.85 -19.34
C GLY A 99 14.25 -2.16 -17.84
N TYR A 100 13.03 -2.16 -17.28
CA TYR A 100 12.82 -2.29 -15.85
C TYR A 100 13.34 -3.61 -15.26
N ALA A 101 12.89 -4.74 -15.79
CA ALA A 101 13.29 -6.07 -15.34
C ALA A 101 14.80 -6.31 -15.51
N GLN A 102 15.39 -5.86 -16.64
CA GLN A 102 16.82 -5.99 -16.87
C GLN A 102 17.62 -5.14 -15.88
N ALA A 103 17.19 -3.93 -15.56
CA ALA A 103 17.85 -3.09 -14.56
C ALA A 103 17.85 -3.71 -13.17
N LEU A 104 16.74 -4.37 -12.77
CA LEU A 104 16.68 -5.15 -11.54
C LEU A 104 17.67 -6.31 -11.56
N LEU A 105 17.72 -7.10 -12.63
CA LEU A 105 18.67 -8.21 -12.78
C LEU A 105 20.13 -7.75 -12.69
N ASP A 106 20.45 -6.63 -13.34
CA ASP A 106 21.82 -6.08 -13.31
C ASP A 106 22.23 -5.69 -11.88
N ILE A 107 21.29 -5.16 -11.08
CA ILE A 107 21.53 -4.86 -9.66
C ILE A 107 21.66 -6.15 -8.85
N VAL A 108 20.77 -7.12 -9.04
CA VAL A 108 20.82 -8.43 -8.36
C VAL A 108 22.19 -9.07 -8.55
N ARG A 109 22.67 -9.13 -9.77
CA ARG A 109 23.99 -9.72 -10.09
C ARG A 109 25.16 -8.91 -9.54
N ARG A 110 25.13 -7.58 -9.70
CA ARG A 110 26.23 -6.70 -9.28
C ARG A 110 26.40 -6.63 -7.77
N GLU A 111 25.28 -6.62 -7.04
CA GLU A 111 25.27 -6.45 -5.58
C GLU A 111 25.23 -7.78 -4.82
N GLY A 112 25.07 -8.91 -5.51
CA GLY A 112 24.92 -10.22 -4.89
C GLY A 112 23.65 -10.27 -4.02
N VAL A 113 22.51 -9.95 -4.63
CA VAL A 113 21.23 -9.94 -3.91
C VAL A 113 20.75 -11.37 -3.67
N ASP A 114 20.39 -11.68 -2.43
CA ASP A 114 19.82 -12.97 -2.05
C ASP A 114 18.30 -12.97 -2.14
N VAL A 115 17.66 -11.83 -1.82
CA VAL A 115 16.20 -11.71 -1.77
C VAL A 115 15.75 -10.37 -2.34
N PHE A 116 14.77 -10.40 -3.24
CA PHE A 116 14.05 -9.22 -3.72
C PHE A 116 12.68 -9.11 -3.06
N VAL A 117 12.42 -7.99 -2.41
CA VAL A 117 11.14 -7.65 -1.77
C VAL A 117 10.50 -6.49 -2.50
N PRO A 118 9.57 -6.71 -3.43
CA PRO A 118 8.86 -5.65 -4.11
C PRO A 118 7.95 -4.89 -3.14
N VAL A 119 8.11 -3.56 -3.08
CA VAL A 119 7.23 -2.68 -2.34
C VAL A 119 6.56 -1.74 -3.34
N ALA A 120 5.78 -2.34 -4.23
CA ALA A 120 5.27 -1.66 -5.40
C ALA A 120 4.11 -0.70 -5.11
N SER A 121 3.91 0.25 -6.03
CA SER A 121 2.65 0.95 -6.21
C SER A 121 1.60 0.03 -6.88
N PRO A 122 0.31 0.37 -6.88
CA PRO A 122 -0.69 -0.43 -7.60
C PRO A 122 -0.31 -0.72 -9.05
N ALA A 123 0.22 0.29 -9.74
CA ALA A 123 0.60 0.15 -11.15
C ALA A 123 1.88 -0.68 -11.37
N ALA A 124 2.73 -0.85 -10.35
CA ALA A 124 4.02 -1.52 -10.49
C ALA A 124 3.97 -3.02 -10.15
N SER A 125 2.97 -3.48 -9.40
CA SER A 125 2.90 -4.84 -8.88
C SER A 125 2.97 -5.91 -9.97
N ILE A 126 2.29 -5.71 -11.11
CA ILE A 126 2.35 -6.64 -12.23
C ILE A 126 3.73 -6.67 -12.90
N HIS A 127 4.42 -5.52 -12.98
CA HIS A 127 5.75 -5.44 -13.58
C HIS A 127 6.81 -6.09 -12.68
N ASP A 128 6.64 -6.03 -11.35
CA ASP A 128 7.48 -6.78 -10.42
C ASP A 128 7.26 -8.29 -10.56
N ALA A 129 5.99 -8.72 -10.76
CA ALA A 129 5.65 -10.12 -11.01
C ALA A 129 6.19 -10.62 -12.37
N ASP A 130 6.10 -9.81 -13.42
CA ASP A 130 6.69 -10.14 -14.73
C ASP A 130 8.23 -10.22 -14.65
N ALA A 131 8.88 -9.34 -13.86
CA ALA A 131 10.33 -9.38 -13.65
C ALA A 131 10.77 -10.62 -12.87
N ARG A 132 9.92 -11.21 -12.03
CA ARG A 132 10.22 -12.41 -11.26
C ARG A 132 10.75 -13.55 -12.13
N ALA A 133 10.14 -13.80 -13.28
CA ALA A 133 10.58 -14.85 -14.20
C ALA A 133 12.06 -14.73 -14.61
N LEU A 134 12.60 -13.50 -14.64
CA LEU A 134 14.01 -13.24 -14.93
C LEU A 134 14.89 -13.34 -13.67
N LEU A 135 14.35 -13.06 -12.51
CA LEU A 135 15.08 -12.94 -11.24
C LEU A 135 15.18 -14.27 -10.48
N ASP A 136 14.20 -15.17 -10.58
CA ASP A 136 14.09 -16.43 -9.81
C ASP A 136 15.33 -17.33 -9.95
N ALA A 137 16.08 -17.23 -11.07
CA ALA A 137 17.33 -17.96 -11.24
C ALA A 137 18.52 -17.34 -10.46
N HIS A 138 18.35 -16.18 -9.83
CA HIS A 138 19.44 -15.40 -9.24
C HIS A 138 19.19 -14.99 -7.78
N CYS A 139 17.93 -14.83 -7.36
CA CYS A 139 17.56 -14.49 -6.00
C CYS A 139 16.14 -14.96 -5.72
N GLU A 140 15.81 -15.11 -4.45
CA GLU A 140 14.43 -15.32 -4.02
C GLU A 140 13.59 -14.04 -4.27
N VAL A 141 12.35 -14.19 -4.73
CA VAL A 141 11.44 -13.05 -4.94
C VAL A 141 10.20 -13.19 -4.03
N ILE A 142 10.03 -12.27 -3.09
CA ILE A 142 8.87 -12.24 -2.16
C ILE A 142 7.69 -11.55 -2.86
N HIS A 143 7.20 -12.19 -3.91
CA HIS A 143 6.06 -11.75 -4.72
C HIS A 143 5.41 -12.93 -5.42
N GLY A 144 4.10 -12.86 -5.66
CA GLY A 144 3.42 -13.86 -6.47
C GLY A 144 3.95 -13.87 -7.92
N ASP A 145 3.80 -14.99 -8.61
CA ASP A 145 3.99 -15.04 -10.05
C ASP A 145 2.97 -14.16 -10.79
N ALA A 146 3.22 -13.93 -12.07
CA ALA A 146 2.42 -13.00 -12.86
C ALA A 146 0.94 -13.43 -13.01
N ASP A 147 0.65 -14.73 -13.05
CA ASP A 147 -0.72 -15.23 -13.20
C ASP A 147 -1.50 -15.10 -11.88
N THR A 148 -0.85 -15.43 -10.75
CA THR A 148 -1.40 -15.22 -9.42
C THR A 148 -1.67 -13.72 -9.19
N VAL A 149 -0.72 -12.85 -9.48
CA VAL A 149 -0.86 -11.39 -9.31
C VAL A 149 -2.01 -10.85 -10.17
N ARG A 150 -2.10 -11.23 -11.46
CA ARG A 150 -3.20 -10.83 -12.34
C ARG A 150 -4.56 -11.35 -11.87
N MET A 151 -4.61 -12.54 -11.31
CA MET A 151 -5.85 -13.13 -10.80
C MET A 151 -6.35 -12.36 -9.59
N VAL A 152 -5.50 -12.06 -8.58
CA VAL A 152 -5.93 -11.41 -7.36
C VAL A 152 -6.13 -9.90 -7.52
N ASP A 153 -5.47 -9.23 -8.48
CA ASP A 153 -5.65 -7.80 -8.76
C ASP A 153 -6.92 -7.52 -9.59
N ASP A 154 -7.38 -8.49 -10.40
CA ASP A 154 -8.66 -8.42 -11.11
C ASP A 154 -9.81 -8.69 -10.14
N LYS A 155 -10.58 -7.66 -9.81
CA LYS A 155 -11.69 -7.73 -8.83
C LYS A 155 -12.72 -8.83 -9.13
N SER A 156 -12.97 -9.13 -10.42
CA SER A 156 -13.92 -10.18 -10.83
C SER A 156 -13.32 -11.55 -10.57
N ARG A 157 -12.10 -11.81 -11.07
CA ARG A 157 -11.40 -13.10 -10.90
C ARG A 157 -11.10 -13.38 -9.41
N PHE A 158 -10.72 -12.36 -8.67
CA PHE A 158 -10.56 -12.43 -7.20
C PHE A 158 -11.87 -12.87 -6.54
N SER A 159 -13.00 -12.23 -6.88
CA SER A 159 -14.30 -12.55 -6.30
C SER A 159 -14.76 -13.96 -6.70
N GLU A 160 -14.54 -14.37 -7.96
CA GLU A 160 -14.81 -15.73 -8.45
C GLU A 160 -14.02 -16.78 -7.67
N HIS A 161 -12.71 -16.55 -7.49
CA HIS A 161 -11.84 -17.45 -6.73
C HIS A 161 -12.28 -17.55 -5.26
N ALA A 162 -12.51 -16.41 -4.60
CA ALA A 162 -12.99 -16.39 -3.21
C ALA A 162 -14.33 -17.13 -3.04
N ALA A 163 -15.28 -16.90 -3.95
CA ALA A 163 -16.58 -17.57 -3.93
C ALA A 163 -16.43 -19.08 -4.14
N SER A 164 -15.52 -19.55 -4.98
CA SER A 164 -15.25 -20.98 -5.19
C SER A 164 -14.72 -21.69 -3.93
N LEU A 165 -14.10 -20.93 -3.02
CA LEU A 165 -13.65 -21.41 -1.72
C LEU A 165 -14.74 -21.32 -0.63
N GLY A 166 -15.94 -20.87 -0.97
CA GLY A 166 -17.03 -20.61 -0.02
C GLY A 166 -16.82 -19.37 0.85
N LEU A 167 -15.88 -18.51 0.48
CA LEU A 167 -15.59 -17.24 1.17
C LEU A 167 -16.56 -16.15 0.74
N ARG A 168 -16.97 -15.29 1.70
CA ARG A 168 -17.94 -14.23 1.39
C ARG A 168 -17.30 -13.09 0.62
N VAL A 169 -17.96 -12.76 -0.50
CA VAL A 169 -17.76 -11.55 -1.30
C VAL A 169 -19.14 -10.93 -1.58
N PRO A 170 -19.23 -9.63 -1.88
CA PRO A 170 -20.47 -9.04 -2.38
C PRO A 170 -20.95 -9.75 -3.63
N ASP A 171 -22.25 -9.74 -3.92
CA ASP A 171 -22.76 -10.17 -5.24
C ASP A 171 -22.11 -9.36 -6.35
N PHE A 172 -21.72 -10.01 -7.45
CA PHE A 172 -20.93 -9.35 -8.50
C PHE A 172 -21.18 -9.96 -9.89
N ARG A 173 -20.95 -9.13 -10.90
CA ARG A 173 -20.91 -9.57 -12.31
C ARG A 173 -19.84 -8.79 -13.08
N ARG A 174 -19.06 -9.48 -13.91
CA ARG A 174 -18.15 -8.85 -14.85
C ARG A 174 -18.95 -8.23 -16.00
N ILE A 175 -18.66 -6.98 -16.34
CA ILE A 175 -19.34 -6.20 -17.37
C ILE A 175 -18.32 -5.81 -18.44
N THR A 176 -18.57 -6.23 -19.67
CA THR A 176 -17.73 -5.94 -20.84
C THR A 176 -18.47 -5.13 -21.91
N ASP A 177 -19.79 -4.96 -21.73
CA ASP A 177 -20.66 -4.15 -22.57
C ASP A 177 -21.68 -3.43 -21.68
N PRO A 178 -21.90 -2.11 -21.83
CA PRO A 178 -22.91 -1.37 -21.08
C PRO A 178 -24.32 -1.98 -21.19
N ALA A 179 -24.68 -2.65 -22.31
CA ALA A 179 -25.98 -3.27 -22.51
C ALA A 179 -26.26 -4.42 -21.50
N GLN A 180 -25.22 -5.04 -20.96
CA GLN A 180 -25.36 -6.09 -19.94
C GLN A 180 -26.00 -5.57 -18.64
N ILE A 181 -26.00 -4.24 -18.40
CA ILE A 181 -26.69 -3.63 -17.27
C ILE A 181 -28.22 -3.65 -17.47
N ASP A 182 -28.70 -3.56 -18.72
CA ASP A 182 -30.11 -3.63 -19.03
C ASP A 182 -30.67 -5.05 -18.80
N GLU A 183 -29.81 -6.06 -18.92
CA GLU A 183 -30.13 -7.49 -18.74
C GLU A 183 -29.90 -8.00 -17.32
N PHE A 184 -29.31 -7.15 -16.44
CA PHE A 184 -28.99 -7.57 -15.07
C PHE A 184 -30.26 -7.55 -14.21
N ASP A 185 -30.55 -8.68 -13.56
CA ASP A 185 -31.65 -8.81 -12.60
C ASP A 185 -31.23 -8.23 -11.24
N PHE A 186 -31.49 -6.95 -11.06
CA PHE A 186 -31.19 -6.26 -9.81
C PHE A 186 -32.04 -6.78 -8.66
N ALA A 187 -31.41 -7.41 -7.66
CA ALA A 187 -32.10 -7.93 -6.50
C ALA A 187 -32.88 -6.82 -5.75
N PRO A 188 -34.16 -7.03 -5.42
CA PRO A 188 -34.96 -6.04 -4.69
C PRO A 188 -34.30 -5.64 -3.36
N GLY A 189 -34.21 -4.34 -3.09
CA GLY A 189 -33.63 -3.80 -1.88
C GLY A 189 -32.12 -3.80 -1.80
N ARG A 190 -31.41 -4.27 -2.84
CA ARG A 190 -29.96 -4.16 -2.96
C ARG A 190 -29.55 -2.99 -3.85
N GLU A 191 -28.42 -2.43 -3.54
CA GLU A 191 -27.76 -1.41 -4.33
C GLU A 191 -26.47 -1.97 -4.93
N TYR A 192 -26.12 -1.54 -6.12
CA TYR A 192 -24.90 -1.96 -6.82
C TYR A 192 -24.10 -0.75 -7.26
N ILE A 193 -22.82 -0.94 -7.50
CA ILE A 193 -21.90 0.07 -8.04
C ILE A 193 -21.08 -0.52 -9.18
N LEU A 194 -20.69 0.31 -10.13
CA LEU A 194 -19.77 -0.07 -11.20
C LEU A 194 -18.36 0.41 -10.82
N LYS A 195 -17.42 -0.53 -10.82
CA LYS A 195 -15.99 -0.25 -10.61
C LYS A 195 -15.19 -0.72 -11.81
N ARG A 196 -14.25 0.09 -12.26
CA ARG A 196 -13.29 -0.33 -13.28
C ARG A 196 -12.37 -1.39 -12.70
N ILE A 197 -12.08 -2.46 -13.45
CA ILE A 197 -11.17 -3.52 -13.00
C ILE A 197 -9.74 -3.00 -13.03
N SER A 198 -9.34 -2.35 -14.12
CA SER A 198 -8.01 -1.72 -14.20
C SER A 198 -7.90 -0.56 -13.20
N TYR A 199 -6.69 -0.36 -12.65
CA TYR A 199 -6.42 0.70 -11.68
C TYR A 199 -6.79 2.09 -12.23
N ASN A 200 -7.68 2.79 -11.53
CA ASN A 200 -8.10 4.16 -11.86
C ASN A 200 -8.15 5.02 -10.59
N PRO A 201 -7.12 5.84 -10.32
CA PRO A 201 -7.03 6.61 -9.08
C PRO A 201 -8.11 7.70 -8.94
N VAL A 202 -8.71 8.15 -10.04
CA VAL A 202 -9.76 9.17 -10.06
C VAL A 202 -11.15 8.54 -10.01
N GLY A 203 -11.43 7.57 -10.88
CA GLY A 203 -12.76 6.95 -11.01
C GLY A 203 -13.16 6.06 -9.83
N ARG A 204 -12.20 5.60 -9.02
CA ARG A 204 -12.49 4.77 -7.84
C ARG A 204 -13.39 5.42 -6.78
N MET A 205 -13.55 6.74 -6.84
CA MET A 205 -14.38 7.51 -5.91
C MET A 205 -15.82 7.66 -6.40
N ASP A 206 -16.12 7.23 -7.62
CA ASP A 206 -17.49 7.22 -8.12
C ASP A 206 -18.23 6.00 -7.54
N LEU A 207 -19.12 6.26 -6.63
CA LEU A 207 -19.96 5.26 -5.97
C LEU A 207 -21.42 5.45 -6.35
N THR A 208 -21.70 5.82 -7.61
CA THR A 208 -23.06 5.94 -8.13
C THR A 208 -23.83 4.63 -7.95
N ARG A 209 -24.97 4.71 -7.25
CA ARG A 209 -25.82 3.54 -6.94
C ARG A 209 -26.72 3.19 -8.12
N LEU A 210 -26.73 1.89 -8.44
CA LEU A 210 -27.64 1.26 -9.39
C LEU A 210 -28.62 0.39 -8.62
N THR A 211 -29.92 0.47 -8.94
CA THR A 211 -30.97 -0.24 -8.22
C THR A 211 -32.06 -0.75 -9.18
N ALA A 212 -32.86 -1.73 -8.74
CA ALA A 212 -34.01 -2.22 -9.50
C ALA A 212 -35.06 -1.13 -9.83
N HIS A 213 -35.08 -0.04 -9.04
CA HIS A 213 -36.09 1.03 -9.19
C HIS A 213 -35.72 2.12 -10.20
N THR A 214 -34.52 2.07 -10.77
CA THR A 214 -34.00 3.14 -11.67
C THR A 214 -33.38 2.60 -12.95
N PRO A 215 -34.07 1.72 -13.74
CA PRO A 215 -33.48 1.04 -14.90
C PRO A 215 -32.94 1.98 -15.96
N GLU A 216 -33.70 3.05 -16.34
CA GLU A 216 -33.24 4.01 -17.34
C GLU A 216 -32.00 4.80 -16.87
N ARG A 217 -31.92 5.14 -15.57
CA ARG A 217 -30.76 5.81 -14.97
C ARG A 217 -29.56 4.87 -14.97
N ASN A 218 -29.75 3.60 -14.58
CA ASN A 218 -28.70 2.59 -14.57
C ASN A 218 -28.08 2.44 -15.97
N SER A 219 -28.91 2.27 -16.98
CA SER A 219 -28.54 2.16 -18.39
C SER A 219 -27.80 3.42 -18.90
N SER A 220 -28.35 4.60 -18.63
CA SER A 220 -27.72 5.88 -19.00
C SER A 220 -26.34 6.05 -18.34
N PHE A 221 -26.22 5.72 -17.06
CA PHE A 221 -24.95 5.78 -16.35
C PHE A 221 -23.93 4.80 -16.95
N ALA A 222 -24.30 3.53 -17.15
CA ALA A 222 -23.40 2.54 -17.74
C ALA A 222 -22.89 2.95 -19.13
N ARG A 223 -23.78 3.51 -19.99
CA ARG A 223 -23.40 4.01 -21.32
C ARG A 223 -22.53 5.28 -21.28
N SER A 224 -22.52 6.01 -20.18
CA SER A 224 -21.62 7.15 -19.99
C SER A 224 -20.17 6.74 -19.64
N LEU A 225 -19.98 5.47 -19.25
CA LEU A 225 -18.68 4.90 -18.91
C LEU A 225 -18.05 4.22 -20.14
N HIS A 226 -16.73 4.19 -20.19
CA HIS A 226 -16.01 3.45 -21.24
C HIS A 226 -15.87 1.98 -20.80
N ILE A 227 -16.90 1.17 -21.10
CA ILE A 227 -16.94 -0.27 -20.80
C ILE A 227 -16.74 -1.04 -22.09
N THR A 228 -15.71 -1.88 -22.17
CA THR A 228 -15.40 -2.72 -23.34
C THR A 228 -14.78 -4.04 -22.89
N GLU A 229 -14.66 -5.02 -23.80
CA GLU A 229 -13.94 -6.26 -23.53
C GLU A 229 -12.47 -6.04 -23.11
N ASN A 230 -11.81 -5.03 -23.69
CA ASN A 230 -10.42 -4.69 -23.38
C ASN A 230 -10.28 -3.82 -22.11
N ASP A 231 -11.37 -3.23 -21.65
CA ASP A 231 -11.43 -2.42 -20.44
C ASP A 231 -12.69 -2.77 -19.64
N PRO A 232 -12.73 -3.97 -19.05
CA PRO A 232 -13.90 -4.47 -18.35
C PRO A 232 -14.11 -3.79 -17.01
N TRP A 233 -15.35 -3.81 -16.55
CA TRP A 233 -15.79 -3.33 -15.25
C TRP A 233 -16.40 -4.47 -14.43
N ILE A 234 -16.54 -4.26 -13.15
CA ILE A 234 -17.30 -5.12 -12.24
C ILE A 234 -18.53 -4.35 -11.74
N LEU A 235 -19.71 -4.91 -11.93
CA LEU A 235 -20.90 -4.55 -11.17
C LEU A 235 -20.81 -5.31 -9.85
N GLN A 236 -20.79 -4.60 -8.73
CA GLN A 236 -20.62 -5.18 -7.41
C GLN A 236 -21.71 -4.64 -6.47
N GLU A 237 -22.31 -5.52 -5.68
CA GLU A 237 -23.23 -5.12 -4.61
C GLU A 237 -22.53 -4.14 -3.68
N PHE A 238 -23.22 -3.06 -3.36
CA PHE A 238 -22.76 -2.10 -2.39
C PHE A 238 -23.14 -2.53 -0.98
N ILE A 239 -22.16 -2.86 -0.18
CA ILE A 239 -22.33 -3.18 1.23
C ILE A 239 -22.08 -1.91 2.04
N ALA A 240 -23.11 -1.45 2.76
CA ALA A 240 -22.96 -0.36 3.72
C ALA A 240 -22.42 -0.90 5.03
N GLY A 241 -21.36 -0.30 5.57
CA GLY A 241 -20.76 -0.78 6.81
C GLY A 241 -19.41 -0.16 7.13
N GLN A 242 -18.69 -0.79 8.05
CA GLN A 242 -17.35 -0.39 8.45
C GLN A 242 -16.31 -1.06 7.54
N GLU A 243 -15.46 -0.26 6.95
CA GLU A 243 -14.35 -0.75 6.14
C GLU A 243 -13.16 -1.16 7.02
N TYR A 244 -12.49 -2.24 6.60
CA TYR A 244 -11.23 -2.73 7.15
C TYR A 244 -10.25 -3.01 6.02
N CYS A 245 -8.95 -2.82 6.30
CA CYS A 245 -7.89 -3.26 5.41
C CYS A 245 -6.90 -4.15 6.16
N THR A 246 -6.28 -5.07 5.43
CA THR A 246 -5.27 -5.96 5.99
C THR A 246 -3.92 -5.74 5.32
N HIS A 247 -2.87 -6.18 5.99
CA HIS A 247 -1.58 -6.51 5.41
C HIS A 247 -1.26 -7.95 5.75
N GLY A 248 -0.93 -8.74 4.73
CA GLY A 248 -0.44 -10.10 4.89
C GLY A 248 0.85 -10.31 4.12
N THR A 249 1.79 -11.07 4.71
CA THR A 249 2.91 -11.66 4.01
C THR A 249 2.80 -13.17 4.13
N ALA A 250 2.75 -13.85 3.00
CA ALA A 250 2.67 -15.29 2.90
C ALA A 250 4.00 -15.87 2.40
N ARG A 251 4.32 -17.06 2.87
CA ARG A 251 5.39 -17.90 2.37
C ARG A 251 4.84 -19.31 2.13
N GLU A 252 4.97 -19.81 0.91
CA GLU A 252 4.46 -21.13 0.52
C GLU A 252 3.00 -21.36 0.96
N GLY A 253 2.13 -20.38 0.65
CA GLY A 253 0.72 -20.43 1.01
C GLY A 253 0.39 -20.28 2.50
N ARG A 254 1.37 -20.00 3.36
CA ARG A 254 1.18 -19.84 4.80
C ARG A 254 1.34 -18.38 5.21
N LEU A 255 0.34 -17.84 5.87
CA LEU A 255 0.37 -16.48 6.41
C LEU A 255 1.38 -16.41 7.57
N GLN A 256 2.40 -15.56 7.46
CA GLN A 256 3.44 -15.38 8.49
C GLN A 256 3.44 -13.96 9.08
N VAL A 257 2.90 -12.97 8.37
CA VAL A 257 2.72 -11.61 8.91
C VAL A 257 1.28 -11.21 8.66
N TYR A 258 0.58 -10.77 9.71
CA TYR A 258 -0.79 -10.32 9.60
C TYR A 258 -1.04 -9.04 10.39
N GLY A 259 -1.71 -8.08 9.77
CA GLY A 259 -2.22 -6.88 10.42
C GLY A 259 -3.57 -6.50 9.85
N CYS A 260 -4.51 -6.13 10.72
CA CYS A 260 -5.84 -5.65 10.35
C CYS A 260 -6.08 -4.29 11.00
N CYS A 261 -6.65 -3.35 10.27
CA CYS A 261 -6.98 -2.03 10.77
C CYS A 261 -8.28 -1.50 10.16
N VAL A 262 -8.94 -0.61 10.89
CA VAL A 262 -10.07 0.14 10.34
C VAL A 262 -9.58 0.92 9.12
N SER A 263 -10.36 0.91 8.06
CA SER A 263 -10.06 1.60 6.80
C SER A 263 -11.07 2.70 6.50
N SER A 264 -10.67 3.60 5.64
CA SER A 264 -11.51 4.60 5.01
C SER A 264 -10.85 5.06 3.71
N ALA A 265 -11.61 5.72 2.84
CA ALA A 265 -11.12 6.18 1.53
C ALA A 265 -9.81 7.02 1.58
N PHE A 266 -9.49 7.61 2.73
CA PHE A 266 -8.30 8.45 2.94
C PHE A 266 -7.54 8.05 4.21
N GLN A 267 -7.37 6.76 4.42
CA GLN A 267 -6.64 6.23 5.57
C GLN A 267 -5.19 6.73 5.60
N VAL A 268 -4.82 7.34 6.72
CA VAL A 268 -3.46 7.86 6.99
C VAL A 268 -3.01 7.59 8.43
N ASN A 269 -3.69 6.68 9.12
CA ASN A 269 -3.29 6.16 10.43
C ASN A 269 -3.70 4.69 10.55
N TYR A 270 -2.90 3.91 11.26
CA TYR A 270 -3.06 2.46 11.37
C TYR A 270 -2.92 2.05 12.83
N GLU A 271 -3.92 1.35 13.33
CA GLU A 271 -3.97 0.72 14.65
C GLU A 271 -4.53 -0.69 14.46
N MET A 272 -3.87 -1.67 15.05
CA MET A 272 -4.32 -3.07 14.97
C MET A 272 -5.69 -3.22 15.61
N VAL A 273 -6.60 -3.90 14.91
CA VAL A 273 -7.89 -4.33 15.43
C VAL A 273 -8.02 -5.85 15.36
N ASP A 274 -8.59 -6.43 16.38
CA ASP A 274 -8.85 -7.87 16.42
C ASP A 274 -10.15 -8.20 15.68
N LYS A 275 -10.02 -8.90 14.56
CA LYS A 275 -11.13 -9.37 13.71
C LYS A 275 -10.89 -10.83 13.28
N PRO A 276 -11.21 -11.79 14.15
CA PRO A 276 -10.94 -13.21 13.88
C PRO A 276 -11.63 -13.75 12.63
N GLU A 277 -12.78 -13.19 12.24
CA GLU A 277 -13.47 -13.58 11.00
C GLU A 277 -12.67 -13.16 9.76
N ILE A 278 -12.08 -11.95 9.78
CA ILE A 278 -11.21 -11.47 8.71
C ILE A 278 -9.95 -12.33 8.62
N LEU A 279 -9.30 -12.61 9.76
CA LEU A 279 -8.11 -13.46 9.79
C LEU A 279 -8.38 -14.83 9.15
N ARG A 280 -9.42 -15.55 9.60
CA ARG A 280 -9.79 -16.86 9.03
C ARG A 280 -10.08 -16.77 7.53
N TRP A 281 -10.72 -15.70 7.07
CA TRP A 281 -10.96 -15.46 5.66
C TRP A 281 -9.65 -15.34 4.88
N VAL A 282 -8.70 -14.53 5.40
CA VAL A 282 -7.38 -14.30 4.80
C VAL A 282 -6.55 -15.58 4.79
N GLU A 283 -6.48 -16.32 5.89
CA GLU A 283 -5.76 -17.60 5.98
C GLU A 283 -6.29 -18.61 4.95
N THR A 284 -7.62 -18.76 4.84
CA THR A 284 -8.25 -19.68 3.88
C THR A 284 -7.92 -19.28 2.44
N PHE A 285 -8.01 -17.99 2.12
CA PHE A 285 -7.70 -17.51 0.78
C PHE A 285 -6.22 -17.67 0.44
N VAL A 286 -5.33 -17.25 1.33
CA VAL A 286 -3.87 -17.33 1.14
C VAL A 286 -3.41 -18.76 0.97
N SER A 287 -3.95 -19.71 1.78
CA SER A 287 -3.58 -21.12 1.67
C SER A 287 -3.98 -21.78 0.35
N SER A 288 -4.96 -21.21 -0.37
CA SER A 288 -5.38 -21.70 -1.69
C SER A 288 -4.46 -21.28 -2.83
N LEU A 289 -3.59 -20.28 -2.59
CA LEU A 289 -2.72 -19.72 -3.64
C LEU A 289 -1.37 -20.40 -3.75
N ASP A 290 -0.93 -21.11 -2.71
CA ASP A 290 0.41 -21.74 -2.60
C ASP A 290 1.53 -20.77 -3.06
N THR A 291 1.44 -19.51 -2.64
CA THR A 291 2.32 -18.44 -3.09
C THR A 291 3.16 -17.86 -1.97
N THR A 292 4.36 -17.38 -2.31
CA THR A 292 5.16 -16.49 -1.48
C THR A 292 4.98 -15.06 -1.98
N GLY A 293 4.55 -14.14 -1.11
CA GLY A 293 4.33 -12.75 -1.49
C GLY A 293 3.56 -11.94 -0.46
N GLN A 294 3.28 -10.70 -0.82
CA GLN A 294 2.58 -9.74 0.02
C GLN A 294 1.19 -9.48 -0.54
N LEU A 295 0.17 -9.63 0.29
CA LEU A 295 -1.24 -9.48 -0.07
C LEU A 295 -1.92 -8.54 0.91
N SER A 296 -2.75 -7.66 0.41
CA SER A 296 -3.59 -6.76 1.20
C SER A 296 -5.02 -6.91 0.73
N PHE A 297 -5.93 -7.13 1.66
CA PHE A 297 -7.35 -7.30 1.37
C PHE A 297 -8.13 -6.16 2.00
N ASP A 298 -9.13 -5.68 1.28
CA ASP A 298 -10.08 -4.70 1.78
C ASP A 298 -11.43 -5.39 2.03
N PHE A 299 -12.01 -5.13 3.21
CA PHE A 299 -13.24 -5.74 3.69
C PHE A 299 -14.26 -4.69 4.09
N ILE A 300 -15.55 -5.08 4.07
CA ILE A 300 -16.63 -4.34 4.70
C ILE A 300 -17.35 -5.27 5.67
N GLU A 301 -17.47 -4.86 6.92
CA GLU A 301 -18.38 -5.44 7.90
C GLU A 301 -19.74 -4.78 7.72
N SER A 302 -20.70 -5.53 7.24
CA SER A 302 -22.03 -5.04 6.88
C SER A 302 -22.80 -4.53 8.11
N ALA A 303 -23.31 -3.32 8.02
CA ALA A 303 -24.18 -2.76 9.04
C ALA A 303 -25.54 -3.49 9.16
N ALA A 304 -25.94 -4.23 8.13
CA ALA A 304 -27.23 -4.92 8.09
C ALA A 304 -27.21 -6.26 8.83
N ASP A 305 -26.11 -7.03 8.68
CA ASP A 305 -26.04 -8.41 9.22
C ASP A 305 -24.77 -8.70 10.03
N GLY A 306 -23.87 -7.72 10.17
CA GLY A 306 -22.60 -7.86 10.90
C GLY A 306 -21.57 -8.80 10.26
N ARG A 307 -21.84 -9.27 9.04
CA ARG A 307 -20.94 -10.19 8.33
C ARG A 307 -19.87 -9.44 7.57
N VAL A 308 -18.74 -10.11 7.36
CA VAL A 308 -17.58 -9.55 6.65
C VAL A 308 -17.59 -9.99 5.19
N TYR A 309 -17.40 -9.03 4.29
CA TYR A 309 -17.32 -9.23 2.84
C TYR A 309 -16.00 -8.68 2.32
N ALA A 310 -15.20 -9.49 1.64
CA ALA A 310 -14.01 -9.02 0.95
C ALA A 310 -14.39 -8.34 -0.37
N ILE A 311 -13.86 -7.14 -0.61
CA ILE A 311 -14.23 -6.31 -1.76
C ILE A 311 -13.13 -6.20 -2.82
N GLU A 312 -11.86 -6.34 -2.41
CA GLU A 312 -10.71 -6.41 -3.33
C GLU A 312 -9.48 -6.99 -2.64
N CYS A 313 -8.56 -7.51 -3.46
CA CYS A 313 -7.20 -7.85 -3.07
C CYS A 313 -6.22 -6.94 -3.79
N ASN A 314 -5.17 -6.56 -3.07
CA ASN A 314 -4.05 -5.79 -3.60
C ASN A 314 -2.77 -6.62 -3.41
N PRO A 315 -2.15 -7.18 -4.47
CA PRO A 315 -0.96 -8.03 -4.36
C PRO A 315 0.30 -7.20 -4.11
N ARG A 316 0.39 -6.58 -2.95
CA ARG A 316 1.49 -5.71 -2.55
C ARG A 316 1.50 -5.42 -1.05
N THR A 317 2.63 -4.91 -0.56
CA THR A 317 2.76 -4.42 0.82
C THR A 317 1.73 -3.32 1.09
N HIS A 318 0.97 -3.47 2.15
CA HIS A 318 0.10 -2.40 2.67
C HIS A 318 0.87 -1.48 3.61
N SER A 319 0.42 -0.22 3.72
CA SER A 319 1.06 0.76 4.63
C SER A 319 0.88 0.42 6.12
N ALA A 320 -0.05 -0.47 6.46
CA ALA A 320 -0.23 -1.03 7.79
C ALA A 320 1.01 -1.78 8.31
N ILE A 321 1.96 -2.16 7.44
CA ILE A 321 3.25 -2.71 7.85
C ILE A 321 4.01 -1.79 8.82
N THR A 322 3.70 -0.50 8.82
CA THR A 322 4.26 0.46 9.78
C THR A 322 3.88 0.17 11.22
N MET A 323 2.82 -0.60 11.49
CA MET A 323 2.44 -1.04 12.85
C MET A 323 3.46 -2.02 13.46
N PHE A 324 4.30 -2.64 12.63
CA PHE A 324 5.35 -3.58 13.05
C PHE A 324 6.70 -2.91 13.34
N TYR A 325 6.73 -1.59 13.54
CA TYR A 325 7.97 -0.81 13.68
C TYR A 325 8.91 -1.27 14.81
N ASP A 326 8.42 -1.99 15.79
CA ASP A 326 9.15 -2.50 16.95
C ASP A 326 9.06 -4.04 17.09
N HIS A 327 8.56 -4.74 16.04
CA HIS A 327 8.42 -6.19 16.11
C HIS A 327 9.79 -6.87 15.85
N PRO A 328 10.33 -7.65 16.80
CA PRO A 328 11.68 -8.20 16.69
C PRO A 328 11.83 -9.26 15.60
N ASP A 329 10.74 -9.97 15.26
CA ASP A 329 10.72 -11.10 14.33
C ASP A 329 10.26 -10.75 12.93
N LEU A 330 9.97 -9.46 12.62
CA LEU A 330 9.43 -9.10 11.31
C LEU A 330 10.35 -9.53 10.16
N ALA A 331 11.65 -9.42 10.33
CA ALA A 331 12.61 -9.85 9.31
C ALA A 331 12.56 -11.38 9.10
N ALA A 332 12.57 -12.16 10.16
CA ALA A 332 12.49 -13.62 10.09
C ALA A 332 11.17 -14.07 9.47
N ALA A 333 10.04 -13.46 9.86
CA ALA A 333 8.72 -13.78 9.29
C ALA A 333 8.60 -13.45 7.79
N TYR A 334 9.44 -12.56 7.25
CA TYR A 334 9.53 -12.29 5.81
C TYR A 334 10.46 -13.27 5.07
N LEU A 335 11.54 -13.70 5.73
CA LEU A 335 12.67 -14.32 5.04
C LEU A 335 12.80 -15.82 5.30
N ASP A 336 12.20 -16.34 6.37
CA ASP A 336 12.37 -17.73 6.76
C ASP A 336 11.04 -18.50 6.62
N ASP A 337 11.09 -19.67 5.99
CA ASP A 337 9.91 -20.49 5.78
C ASP A 337 9.43 -21.11 7.10
N GLY A 338 8.10 -21.26 7.21
CA GLY A 338 7.49 -21.91 8.36
C GLY A 338 7.55 -21.10 9.66
N HIS A 339 7.90 -19.82 9.60
CA HIS A 339 7.82 -18.95 10.77
C HIS A 339 6.37 -18.87 11.29
N ALA A 340 6.20 -18.85 12.60
CA ALA A 340 4.87 -18.65 13.19
C ALA A 340 4.31 -17.28 12.78
N GLU A 341 3.00 -17.21 12.59
CA GLU A 341 2.33 -15.94 12.29
C GLU A 341 2.62 -14.91 13.38
N ILE A 342 2.97 -13.70 12.93
CA ILE A 342 3.15 -12.55 13.79
C ILE A 342 2.10 -11.49 13.50
N VAL A 343 1.68 -10.79 14.55
CA VAL A 343 0.82 -9.61 14.50
C VAL A 343 1.54 -8.41 15.15
N PRO A 344 1.11 -7.16 14.92
CA PRO A 344 1.68 -6.02 15.63
C PRO A 344 1.66 -6.25 17.14
N ARG A 345 2.73 -5.85 17.83
CA ARG A 345 2.81 -6.03 19.28
C ARG A 345 1.69 -5.27 19.99
N ALA A 346 1.15 -5.86 21.06
CA ALA A 346 0.13 -5.20 21.90
C ALA A 346 0.60 -3.85 22.48
N THR A 347 1.92 -3.66 22.58
CA THR A 347 2.55 -2.40 23.02
C THR A 347 2.81 -1.41 21.89
N ALA A 348 2.60 -1.82 20.62
CA ALA A 348 2.81 -0.95 19.47
C ALA A 348 1.79 0.20 19.50
N ARG A 349 2.29 1.40 19.29
CA ARG A 349 1.45 2.60 19.20
C ARG A 349 0.87 2.71 17.78
N PRO A 350 -0.35 3.25 17.63
CA PRO A 350 -0.88 3.59 16.31
C PRO A 350 0.09 4.42 15.50
N THR A 351 0.24 4.13 14.21
CA THR A 351 1.14 4.87 13.32
C THR A 351 0.38 5.86 12.46
N TYR A 352 0.97 7.04 12.22
CA TYR A 352 0.41 8.11 11.40
C TYR A 352 1.53 8.89 10.68
N TRP A 353 1.16 9.84 9.83
CA TRP A 353 2.06 10.83 9.22
C TRP A 353 1.67 12.21 9.74
N ILE A 354 2.57 12.86 10.47
CA ILE A 354 2.27 14.09 11.23
C ILE A 354 1.68 15.21 10.35
N TYR A 355 2.17 15.40 9.13
CA TYR A 355 1.65 16.43 8.24
C TYR A 355 0.23 16.13 7.75
N HIS A 356 -0.15 14.87 7.62
CA HIS A 356 -1.54 14.50 7.35
C HIS A 356 -2.43 14.78 8.56
N GLU A 357 -2.00 14.43 9.76
CA GLU A 357 -2.78 14.69 10.98
C GLU A 357 -2.89 16.19 11.30
N LEU A 358 -1.84 16.99 11.08
CA LEU A 358 -1.90 18.45 11.20
C LEU A 358 -2.86 19.07 10.17
N TRP A 359 -2.85 18.58 8.93
CA TRP A 359 -3.80 19.03 7.93
C TRP A 359 -5.24 18.70 8.33
N ARG A 360 -5.50 17.49 8.79
CA ARG A 360 -6.81 17.04 9.26
C ARG A 360 -7.27 17.81 10.51
N LEU A 361 -6.34 18.15 11.41
CA LEU A 361 -6.62 18.98 12.58
C LEU A 361 -7.18 20.37 12.18
N ILE A 362 -6.74 20.90 11.03
CA ILE A 362 -7.20 22.20 10.51
C ILE A 362 -8.50 22.05 9.72
N THR A 363 -8.65 20.97 8.94
CA THR A 363 -9.72 20.82 7.93
C THR A 363 -10.92 19.99 8.40
N GLU A 364 -10.74 19.11 9.39
CA GLU A 364 -11.80 18.26 9.95
C GLU A 364 -12.36 18.84 11.26
N GLY A 365 -13.64 18.56 11.54
CA GLY A 365 -14.32 19.13 12.70
C GLY A 365 -13.90 18.57 14.06
N ASP A 366 -13.43 17.31 14.12
CA ASP A 366 -13.07 16.64 15.37
C ASP A 366 -11.59 16.85 15.75
N ARG A 367 -11.29 18.05 16.23
CA ARG A 367 -9.93 18.43 16.67
C ARG A 367 -9.43 17.61 17.86
N VAL A 368 -10.32 17.21 18.77
CA VAL A 368 -9.97 16.43 19.97
C VAL A 368 -9.50 15.04 19.57
N LEU A 369 -10.20 14.39 18.65
CA LEU A 369 -9.79 13.09 18.11
C LEU A 369 -8.41 13.19 17.43
N ARG A 370 -8.16 14.23 16.62
CA ARG A 370 -6.87 14.42 15.93
C ARG A 370 -5.72 14.65 16.90
N LEU A 371 -5.90 15.49 17.91
CA LEU A 371 -4.90 15.68 18.97
C LEU A 371 -4.64 14.37 19.71
N ARG A 372 -5.69 13.63 20.06
CA ARG A 372 -5.54 12.32 20.71
C ARG A 372 -4.74 11.34 19.85
N THR A 373 -5.00 11.29 18.54
CA THR A 373 -4.25 10.47 17.57
C THR A 373 -2.76 10.84 17.59
N ILE A 374 -2.42 12.14 17.53
CA ILE A 374 -1.05 12.63 17.54
C ILE A 374 -0.33 12.24 18.85
N PHE A 375 -0.95 12.46 20.01
CA PHE A 375 -0.33 12.19 21.30
C PHE A 375 -0.20 10.69 21.61
N ARG A 376 -1.16 9.88 21.24
CA ARG A 376 -1.15 8.42 21.49
C ARG A 376 -0.33 7.66 20.46
N GLY A 377 -0.30 8.15 19.24
CA GLY A 377 0.35 7.48 18.12
C GLY A 377 1.84 7.80 18.00
N LYS A 378 2.41 7.33 16.91
CA LYS A 378 3.81 7.49 16.53
C LYS A 378 3.87 7.88 15.04
N ASP A 379 4.67 8.89 14.71
CA ASP A 379 4.94 9.18 13.30
C ASP A 379 5.65 7.99 12.63
N ALA A 380 5.16 7.58 11.45
CA ALA A 380 5.63 6.39 10.75
C ALA A 380 7.07 6.54 10.20
N ILE A 381 7.53 7.78 9.98
CA ILE A 381 8.86 8.06 9.44
C ILE A 381 9.85 8.39 10.54
N LEU A 382 9.44 9.18 11.55
CA LEU A 382 10.34 9.68 12.61
C LEU A 382 10.72 8.57 13.59
N THR A 383 12.03 8.31 13.67
CA THR A 383 12.60 7.45 14.72
C THR A 383 13.95 7.98 15.16
N GLY A 384 14.26 7.83 16.45
CA GLY A 384 15.43 8.46 17.06
C GLY A 384 16.76 7.92 16.57
N TRP A 385 16.85 6.62 16.30
CA TRP A 385 18.09 6.01 15.82
C TRP A 385 18.36 6.26 14.32
N ASP A 386 17.32 6.63 13.55
CA ASP A 386 17.40 6.88 12.11
C ASP A 386 16.50 8.08 11.71
N PRO A 387 16.85 9.30 12.14
CA PRO A 387 15.95 10.46 12.02
C PRO A 387 16.00 11.18 10.67
N LEU A 388 17.08 10.99 9.87
CA LEU A 388 17.29 11.74 8.62
C LEU A 388 16.18 11.52 7.57
N PRO A 389 15.60 10.32 7.39
CA PRO A 389 14.50 10.14 6.46
C PRO A 389 13.33 11.08 6.71
N TYR A 390 12.96 11.31 7.98
CA TYR A 390 11.89 12.24 8.32
C TYR A 390 12.19 13.66 7.81
N LEU A 391 13.35 14.20 8.16
CA LEU A 391 13.73 15.54 7.73
C LEU A 391 13.79 15.66 6.20
N LEU A 392 14.37 14.67 5.53
CA LEU A 392 14.63 14.74 4.09
C LEU A 392 13.40 14.40 3.23
N VAL A 393 12.44 13.64 3.73
CA VAL A 393 11.14 13.50 3.06
C VAL A 393 10.43 14.85 3.00
N HIS A 394 10.36 15.57 4.11
CA HIS A 394 9.61 16.83 4.21
C HIS A 394 10.36 18.01 3.57
N HIS A 395 11.70 18.08 3.68
CA HIS A 395 12.47 19.27 3.26
C HIS A 395 13.40 19.06 2.07
N LEU A 396 13.46 17.85 1.50
CA LEU A 396 14.19 17.58 0.24
C LEU A 396 13.30 16.91 -0.80
N GLN A 397 12.71 15.75 -0.48
CA GLN A 397 11.93 14.94 -1.43
C GLN A 397 10.69 15.70 -1.92
N ILE A 398 9.78 16.07 -1.03
CA ILE A 398 8.55 16.77 -1.41
C ILE A 398 8.85 18.14 -2.03
N PRO A 399 9.73 19.00 -1.47
CA PRO A 399 10.10 20.24 -2.16
C PRO A 399 10.68 20.04 -3.55
N SER A 400 11.51 19.03 -3.79
CA SER A 400 12.07 18.75 -5.12
C SER A 400 10.98 18.42 -6.15
N LEU A 401 9.95 17.65 -5.73
CA LEU A 401 8.80 17.32 -6.58
C LEU A 401 7.93 18.56 -6.84
N LEU A 402 7.69 19.39 -5.83
CA LEU A 402 6.93 20.64 -5.97
C LEU A 402 7.63 21.62 -6.92
N ILE A 403 8.96 21.77 -6.80
CA ILE A 403 9.77 22.61 -7.69
C ILE A 403 9.72 22.07 -9.13
N ARG A 404 9.83 20.74 -9.29
CA ARG A 404 9.70 20.11 -10.60
C ARG A 404 8.33 20.40 -11.24
N ASN A 405 7.23 20.16 -10.50
CA ASN A 405 5.88 20.45 -11.00
C ASN A 405 5.68 21.94 -11.32
N LEU A 406 6.32 22.83 -10.53
CA LEU A 406 6.29 24.28 -10.82
C LEU A 406 6.98 24.60 -12.15
N ARG A 407 8.15 24.01 -12.43
CA ARG A 407 8.90 24.17 -13.68
C ARG A 407 8.17 23.59 -14.88
N GLU A 408 7.58 22.41 -14.72
CA GLU A 408 6.83 21.69 -15.75
C GLU A 408 5.38 22.18 -15.89
N ARG A 409 4.95 23.16 -15.07
CA ARG A 409 3.57 23.70 -15.01
C ARG A 409 2.50 22.63 -14.77
N ARG A 410 2.85 21.55 -14.05
CA ARG A 410 1.93 20.46 -13.71
C ARG A 410 1.13 20.81 -12.47
N GLY A 411 -0.17 20.47 -12.51
CA GLY A 411 -1.05 20.54 -11.34
C GLY A 411 -0.92 19.30 -10.45
N TRP A 412 -1.27 19.44 -9.18
CA TRP A 412 -1.37 18.34 -8.24
C TRP A 412 -2.57 18.54 -7.30
N SER A 413 -3.16 17.43 -6.83
CA SER A 413 -4.34 17.44 -5.98
C SER A 413 -3.98 17.36 -4.48
N ARG A 414 -2.99 16.55 -4.10
CA ARG A 414 -2.54 16.41 -2.72
C ARG A 414 -1.08 15.96 -2.65
N ILE A 415 -0.44 16.24 -1.51
CA ILE A 415 0.86 15.64 -1.13
C ILE A 415 0.54 14.36 -0.38
N ASP A 416 1.13 13.25 -0.79
CA ASP A 416 1.00 11.98 -0.09
C ASP A 416 2.35 11.60 0.55
N PHE A 417 2.50 11.89 1.83
CA PHE A 417 3.73 11.61 2.57
C PHE A 417 3.94 10.11 2.83
N ASN A 418 2.87 9.32 2.84
CA ASN A 418 2.95 7.87 3.00
C ASN A 418 3.63 7.21 1.79
N ILE A 419 3.17 7.59 0.58
CA ILE A 419 3.74 7.08 -0.67
C ILE A 419 4.91 7.95 -1.18
N GLY A 420 5.15 9.08 -0.55
CA GLY A 420 6.26 9.99 -0.89
C GLY A 420 6.14 10.63 -2.28
N LYS A 421 4.91 11.00 -2.70
CA LYS A 421 4.66 11.61 -4.03
C LYS A 421 3.67 12.76 -3.99
N LEU A 422 3.60 13.51 -5.08
CA LEU A 422 2.47 14.37 -5.40
C LEU A 422 1.43 13.56 -6.18
N VAL A 423 0.18 13.58 -5.75
CA VAL A 423 -0.92 13.00 -6.52
C VAL A 423 -1.32 14.01 -7.59
N GLU A 424 -1.10 13.67 -8.85
CA GLU A 424 -1.34 14.53 -10.00
C GLU A 424 -2.78 14.34 -10.52
N ASN A 425 -3.34 15.38 -11.17
CA ASN A 425 -4.63 15.29 -11.83
C ASN A 425 -4.44 14.50 -13.13
N GLY A 426 -4.96 13.29 -13.19
CA GLY A 426 -4.86 12.45 -14.39
C GLY A 426 -4.10 11.13 -14.21
N GLY A 427 -3.72 10.80 -13.01
CA GLY A 427 -3.02 9.54 -12.70
C GLY A 427 -1.53 9.72 -12.39
N ASP A 428 -0.86 8.61 -12.16
CA ASP A 428 0.60 8.56 -11.94
C ASP A 428 1.36 8.88 -13.20
#